data_b95191d46868bc09b2a53ae64dfab6da
#
_entry.id   b95191d46868bc09b2a53ae64dfab6da
#
_cell.length_a   1.000
_cell.length_b   1.000
_cell.length_c   1.000
_cell.angle_alpha   90.00
_cell.angle_beta   90.00
_cell.angle_gamma   90.00
#
_symmetry.space_group_name_H-M   'P 1'
#
loop_
_entity.id
_entity.type
_entity.pdbx_description
1 polymer ?
#
loop_
_entity_poly.entity_id
_entity_poly.type
_entity_poly.pdbx_seq_one_letter_code
_entity_poly.pdbx_strand_id
1 'polypeptide(L)'
;MRGLNSLFKNPFSDKILKEIAASLGADIPFCLSHSPMHCRGIGEELNPCHSLPDCTVLLVVGKWEKKSTEVMYKDLDTVKSAFQAENRMLTALESKNVSEICGALYNTFELVNPHAELVRSKLIKLGASGALLSGSGPSVFGIYSSEKDAVNAARCICDDGFCVFCCTPVD
;
A
#
# COMPACT_ATOMS: atom_id res chain seq x y z
N MET A 1 -6.72 -12.51 15.92
CA MET A 1 -7.38 -11.89 17.09
C MET A 1 -8.91 -11.97 16.99
N ARG A 2 -9.57 -11.38 15.96
CA ARG A 2 -11.05 -11.42 15.81
C ARG A 2 -11.62 -12.84 15.82
N GLY A 3 -11.03 -13.80 15.08
CA GLY A 3 -11.50 -15.17 15.06
C GLY A 3 -11.46 -15.86 16.43
N LEU A 4 -10.39 -15.64 17.19
CA LEU A 4 -10.31 -16.15 18.57
C LEU A 4 -11.36 -15.45 19.47
N ASN A 5 -11.50 -14.14 19.36
CA ASN A 5 -12.49 -13.41 20.14
C ASN A 5 -13.91 -13.93 19.86
N SER A 6 -14.24 -14.16 18.58
CA SER A 6 -15.53 -14.74 18.18
C SER A 6 -15.74 -16.17 18.73
N LEU A 7 -14.69 -17.01 18.66
CA LEU A 7 -14.74 -18.39 19.18
C LEU A 7 -15.09 -18.42 20.68
N PHE A 8 -14.60 -17.44 21.44
CA PHE A 8 -14.87 -17.28 22.86
C PHE A 8 -16.07 -16.35 23.17
N LYS A 9 -17.00 -16.18 22.22
CA LYS A 9 -18.23 -15.38 22.35
C LYS A 9 -17.96 -13.88 22.60
N ASN A 10 -16.91 -13.34 21.99
CA ASN A 10 -16.56 -11.92 22.00
C ASN A 10 -16.35 -11.32 23.41
N PRO A 11 -15.47 -11.87 24.25
CA PRO A 11 -15.24 -11.34 25.60
C PRO A 11 -14.60 -9.95 25.58
N PHE A 12 -13.96 -9.56 24.48
CA PHE A 12 -13.29 -8.26 24.34
C PHE A 12 -14.00 -7.38 23.31
N SER A 13 -14.18 -6.10 23.67
CA SER A 13 -14.65 -5.08 22.73
C SER A 13 -13.60 -4.76 21.66
N ASP A 14 -14.04 -4.16 20.54
CA ASP A 14 -13.11 -3.73 19.47
C ASP A 14 -12.04 -2.75 19.98
N LYS A 15 -12.37 -1.91 20.95
CA LYS A 15 -11.40 -1.01 21.59
C LYS A 15 -10.29 -1.78 22.29
N ILE A 16 -10.65 -2.76 23.12
CA ILE A 16 -9.66 -3.60 23.83
C ILE A 16 -8.82 -4.42 22.84
N LEU A 17 -9.46 -4.96 21.77
CA LEU A 17 -8.71 -5.66 20.72
C LEU A 17 -7.68 -4.77 20.04
N LYS A 18 -8.01 -3.49 19.77
CA LYS A 18 -7.07 -2.53 19.17
C LYS A 18 -5.93 -2.17 20.14
N GLU A 19 -6.21 -2.01 21.43
CA GLU A 19 -5.19 -1.77 22.46
C GLU A 19 -4.21 -2.95 22.57
N ILE A 20 -4.70 -4.19 22.58
CA ILE A 20 -3.88 -5.39 22.56
C ILE A 20 -3.08 -5.45 21.24
N ALA A 21 -3.72 -5.15 20.11
CA ALA A 21 -3.07 -5.15 18.80
C ALA A 21 -1.89 -4.18 18.75
N ALA A 22 -2.05 -2.96 19.26
CA ALA A 22 -1.01 -1.95 19.32
C ALA A 22 0.22 -2.39 20.15
N SER A 23 -0.01 -3.20 21.20
CA SER A 23 1.09 -3.75 22.01
C SER A 23 1.89 -4.85 21.30
N LEU A 24 1.33 -5.44 20.24
CA LEU A 24 1.97 -6.52 19.46
C LEU A 24 2.72 -6.00 18.21
N GLY A 25 2.30 -4.86 17.67
CA GLY A 25 2.96 -4.23 16.54
C GLY A 25 2.14 -3.08 15.93
N ALA A 26 2.83 -2.11 15.36
CA ALA A 26 2.26 -0.85 14.86
C ALA A 26 1.17 -1.06 13.80
N ASP A 27 1.34 -2.01 12.88
CA ASP A 27 0.42 -2.25 11.77
C ASP A 27 -0.78 -3.14 12.15
N ILE A 28 -0.75 -3.79 13.33
CA ILE A 28 -1.76 -4.78 13.72
C ILE A 28 -3.14 -4.12 14.00
N PRO A 29 -3.23 -2.92 14.61
CA PRO A 29 -4.51 -2.23 14.76
C PRO A 29 -5.23 -1.96 13.44
N PHE A 30 -4.49 -1.58 12.39
CA PHE A 30 -5.04 -1.40 11.03
C PHE A 30 -5.64 -2.71 10.50
N CYS A 31 -4.99 -3.86 10.69
CA CYS A 31 -5.50 -5.17 10.27
C CYS A 31 -6.81 -5.60 10.96
N LEU A 32 -7.21 -4.92 12.04
CA LEU A 32 -8.52 -5.09 12.67
C LEU A 32 -9.60 -4.18 12.07
N SER A 33 -9.22 -3.23 11.21
CA SER A 33 -10.17 -2.38 10.50
C SER A 33 -10.68 -3.09 9.25
N HIS A 34 -11.91 -2.75 8.82
CA HIS A 34 -12.53 -3.28 7.61
C HIS A 34 -12.71 -2.20 6.54
N SER A 35 -12.14 -1.02 6.76
CA SER A 35 -12.27 0.13 5.87
C SER A 35 -10.91 0.80 5.69
N PRO A 36 -10.74 1.60 4.64
CA PRO A 36 -9.54 2.38 4.42
C PRO A 36 -9.27 3.34 5.58
N MET A 37 -8.02 3.40 6.01
CA MET A 37 -7.60 4.21 7.13
C MET A 37 -6.39 5.06 6.78
N HIS A 38 -6.41 6.31 7.22
CA HIS A 38 -5.25 7.15 7.30
C HIS A 38 -4.56 6.91 8.65
N CYS A 39 -3.42 6.23 8.61
CA CYS A 39 -2.64 5.87 9.79
C CYS A 39 -1.63 6.98 10.10
N ARG A 40 -1.57 7.43 11.37
CA ARG A 40 -0.62 8.43 11.88
C ARG A 40 0.16 7.87 13.05
N GLY A 41 1.08 8.69 13.59
CA GLY A 41 1.98 8.22 14.64
C GLY A 41 2.95 7.18 14.10
N ILE A 42 3.11 6.06 14.78
CA ILE A 42 3.83 4.89 14.29
C ILE A 42 2.91 3.89 13.53
N GLY A 43 1.63 4.25 13.28
CA GLY A 43 0.61 3.43 12.62
C GLY A 43 -0.61 3.12 13.50
N GLU A 44 -0.61 3.54 14.75
CA GLU A 44 -1.64 3.26 15.75
C GLU A 44 -2.82 4.22 15.72
N GLU A 45 -2.63 5.46 15.25
CA GLU A 45 -3.69 6.45 15.11
C GLU A 45 -4.45 6.20 13.80
N LEU A 46 -5.64 5.61 13.90
CA LEU A 46 -6.45 5.21 12.75
C LEU A 46 -7.58 6.22 12.52
N ASN A 47 -7.54 6.92 11.40
CA ASN A 47 -8.58 7.85 10.97
C ASN A 47 -9.23 7.31 9.69
N PRO A 48 -10.56 7.14 9.63
CA PRO A 48 -11.23 6.72 8.41
C PRO A 48 -10.95 7.69 7.25
N CYS A 49 -10.75 7.15 6.06
CA CYS A 49 -10.61 7.93 4.84
C CYS A 49 -11.44 7.31 3.70
N HIS A 50 -11.56 8.03 2.58
CA HIS A 50 -12.29 7.52 1.42
C HIS A 50 -11.55 6.34 0.79
N SER A 51 -12.33 5.35 0.31
CA SER A 51 -11.81 4.24 -0.49
C SER A 51 -11.38 4.70 -1.89
N LEU A 52 -10.58 3.87 -2.55
CA LEU A 52 -10.28 4.04 -3.96
C LEU A 52 -11.59 3.94 -4.77
N PRO A 53 -11.73 4.72 -5.86
CA PRO A 53 -12.81 4.50 -6.82
C PRO A 53 -12.64 3.17 -7.53
N ASP A 54 -13.63 2.79 -8.34
CA ASP A 54 -13.56 1.59 -9.17
C ASP A 54 -12.29 1.61 -10.03
N CYS A 55 -11.40 0.70 -9.74
CA CYS A 55 -10.14 0.52 -10.45
C CYS A 55 -9.61 -0.90 -10.22
N THR A 56 -8.60 -1.28 -10.99
CA THR A 56 -7.88 -2.55 -10.78
C THR A 56 -6.47 -2.25 -10.29
N VAL A 57 -6.05 -2.94 -9.25
CA VAL A 57 -4.70 -2.87 -8.72
C VAL A 57 -3.92 -4.11 -9.12
N LEU A 58 -2.81 -3.92 -9.83
CA LEU A 58 -1.88 -5.00 -10.15
C LEU A 58 -0.72 -4.96 -9.16
N LEU A 59 -0.65 -5.96 -8.28
CA LEU A 59 0.45 -6.12 -7.33
C LEU A 59 1.53 -7.02 -7.93
N VAL A 60 2.76 -6.54 -7.97
CA VAL A 60 3.94 -7.25 -8.46
C VAL A 60 4.90 -7.50 -7.30
N VAL A 61 5.23 -8.74 -7.04
CA VAL A 61 6.23 -9.09 -6.03
C VAL A 61 7.62 -9.02 -6.64
N GLY A 62 8.44 -8.10 -6.16
CA GLY A 62 9.81 -7.92 -6.64
C GLY A 62 10.70 -9.12 -6.32
N LYS A 63 11.68 -9.36 -7.20
CA LYS A 63 12.60 -10.50 -7.10
C LYS A 63 13.92 -10.17 -6.41
N TRP A 64 14.11 -8.92 -6.02
CA TRP A 64 15.33 -8.50 -5.32
C TRP A 64 15.28 -8.86 -3.84
N GLU A 65 16.45 -9.08 -3.28
CA GLU A 65 16.58 -9.26 -1.84
C GLU A 65 16.22 -7.96 -1.10
N LYS A 66 15.25 -8.05 -0.23
CA LYS A 66 14.78 -6.90 0.54
C LYS A 66 15.70 -6.67 1.74
N LYS A 67 16.23 -5.46 1.89
CA LYS A 67 16.82 -5.01 3.16
C LYS A 67 15.75 -5.05 4.27
N SER A 68 16.18 -5.25 5.51
CA SER A 68 15.24 -5.11 6.63
C SER A 68 14.66 -3.69 6.68
N THR A 69 13.43 -3.55 7.16
CA THR A 69 12.78 -2.24 7.29
C THR A 69 13.59 -1.30 8.18
N GLU A 70 14.22 -1.82 9.23
CA GLU A 70 15.12 -1.05 10.10
C GLU A 70 16.33 -0.46 9.34
N VAL A 71 16.96 -1.25 8.47
CA VAL A 71 18.08 -0.79 7.64
C VAL A 71 17.61 0.28 6.68
N MET A 72 16.42 0.12 6.08
CA MET A 72 15.89 1.12 5.15
C MET A 72 15.56 2.44 5.84
N TYR A 73 15.10 2.44 7.08
CA TYR A 73 14.95 3.68 7.86
C TYR A 73 16.29 4.37 8.11
N LYS A 74 17.33 3.61 8.46
CA LYS A 74 18.70 4.16 8.62
C LYS A 74 19.24 4.75 7.31
N ASP A 75 18.96 4.10 6.18
CA ASP A 75 19.32 4.63 4.86
C ASP A 75 18.58 5.94 4.56
N LEU A 76 17.30 6.07 4.95
CA LEU A 76 16.52 7.29 4.80
C LEU A 76 17.08 8.47 5.60
N ASP A 77 17.64 8.23 6.78
CA ASP A 77 18.26 9.29 7.60
C ASP A 77 19.43 9.97 6.87
N THR A 78 20.02 9.31 5.86
CA THR A 78 21.12 9.86 5.05
C THR A 78 20.64 10.66 3.85
N VAL A 79 19.35 10.60 3.50
CA VAL A 79 18.77 11.24 2.31
C VAL A 79 17.89 12.43 2.71
N LYS A 80 18.10 13.58 2.06
CA LYS A 80 17.17 14.70 2.21
C LYS A 80 15.85 14.36 1.52
N SER A 81 14.85 14.00 2.30
CA SER A 81 13.49 13.78 1.81
C SER A 81 12.77 15.10 1.62
N ALA A 82 12.17 15.31 0.46
CA ALA A 82 11.17 16.37 0.30
C ALA A 82 9.85 15.80 0.87
N PHE A 83 9.50 16.25 2.08
CA PHE A 83 8.22 15.90 2.70
C PHE A 83 7.08 16.38 1.81
N GLN A 84 6.24 15.45 1.35
CA GLN A 84 5.00 15.79 0.64
C GLN A 84 3.89 16.06 1.64
N ALA A 85 3.08 17.09 1.38
CA ALA A 85 1.98 17.44 2.27
C ALA A 85 1.03 16.26 2.46
N GLU A 86 0.84 15.82 3.70
CA GLU A 86 -0.01 14.71 4.13
C GLU A 86 -1.42 14.78 3.52
N ASN A 87 -1.98 15.98 3.43
CA ASN A 87 -3.33 16.22 2.94
C ASN A 87 -3.52 15.99 1.43
N ARG A 88 -2.45 15.92 0.65
CA ARG A 88 -2.55 15.77 -0.81
C ARG A 88 -3.26 14.48 -1.21
N MET A 89 -2.92 13.36 -0.60
CA MET A 89 -3.57 12.07 -0.87
C MET A 89 -5.02 12.06 -0.36
N LEU A 90 -5.29 12.62 0.83
CA LEU A 90 -6.64 12.68 1.38
C LEU A 90 -7.57 13.48 0.47
N THR A 91 -7.13 14.66 0.00
CA THR A 91 -7.89 15.48 -0.96
C THR A 91 -8.12 14.72 -2.29
N ALA A 92 -7.11 14.01 -2.78
CA ALA A 92 -7.25 13.22 -4.00
C ALA A 92 -8.24 12.06 -3.83
N LEU A 93 -8.30 11.41 -2.67
CA LEU A 93 -9.28 10.37 -2.38
C LEU A 93 -10.72 10.93 -2.31
N GLU A 94 -10.89 12.15 -1.77
CA GLU A 94 -12.19 12.84 -1.73
C GLU A 94 -12.73 13.11 -3.15
N SER A 95 -11.86 13.43 -4.10
CA SER A 95 -12.26 13.71 -5.50
C SER A 95 -12.72 12.45 -6.23
N LYS A 96 -12.40 11.26 -5.74
CA LYS A 96 -12.64 9.96 -6.41
C LYS A 96 -12.09 9.88 -7.84
N ASN A 97 -11.11 10.71 -8.17
CA ASN A 97 -10.49 10.76 -9.49
C ASN A 97 -9.18 9.95 -9.47
N VAL A 98 -9.14 8.85 -10.22
CA VAL A 98 -7.97 7.95 -10.30
C VAL A 98 -6.70 8.71 -10.71
N SER A 99 -6.79 9.66 -11.63
CA SER A 99 -5.62 10.43 -12.08
C SER A 99 -5.05 11.32 -10.99
N GLU A 100 -5.92 11.97 -10.19
CA GLU A 100 -5.51 12.81 -9.07
C GLU A 100 -4.88 11.96 -7.95
N ILE A 101 -5.49 10.80 -7.65
CA ILE A 101 -4.96 9.83 -6.70
C ILE A 101 -3.59 9.35 -7.15
N CYS A 102 -3.43 8.95 -8.42
CA CYS A 102 -2.15 8.54 -8.98
C CYS A 102 -1.09 9.65 -8.94
N GLY A 103 -1.50 10.91 -9.17
CA GLY A 103 -0.63 12.08 -9.04
C GLY A 103 -0.22 12.39 -7.59
N ALA A 104 -0.96 11.90 -6.60
CA ALA A 104 -0.68 12.06 -5.18
C ALA A 104 0.12 10.91 -4.55
N LEU A 105 0.37 9.83 -5.31
CA LEU A 105 1.15 8.69 -4.83
C LEU A 105 2.57 9.12 -4.44
N TYR A 106 2.99 8.71 -3.26
CA TYR A 106 4.33 8.97 -2.74
C TYR A 106 4.74 7.91 -1.72
N ASN A 107 5.98 7.45 -1.82
CA ASN A 107 6.58 6.56 -0.83
C ASN A 107 8.05 6.94 -0.62
N THR A 108 8.38 7.38 0.58
CA THR A 108 9.74 7.79 0.96
C THR A 108 10.78 6.69 0.74
N PHE A 109 10.40 5.42 0.90
CA PHE A 109 11.31 4.29 0.70
C PHE A 109 11.80 4.13 -0.76
N GLU A 110 11.12 4.75 -1.75
CA GLU A 110 11.63 4.75 -3.13
C GLU A 110 12.97 5.48 -3.25
N LEU A 111 13.25 6.45 -2.38
CA LEU A 111 14.52 7.19 -2.35
C LEU A 111 15.72 6.28 -2.04
N VAL A 112 15.49 5.17 -1.38
CA VAL A 112 16.54 4.22 -0.94
C VAL A 112 16.35 2.80 -1.52
N ASN A 113 15.38 2.63 -2.43
CA ASN A 113 15.08 1.36 -3.11
C ASN A 113 15.08 1.51 -4.64
N PRO A 114 16.25 1.54 -5.27
CA PRO A 114 16.35 1.73 -6.73
C PRO A 114 15.74 0.58 -7.54
N HIS A 115 15.58 -0.62 -6.94
CA HIS A 115 14.97 -1.75 -7.63
C HIS A 115 13.47 -1.55 -7.88
N ALA A 116 12.78 -0.79 -7.02
CA ALA A 116 11.36 -0.47 -7.19
C ALA A 116 11.11 0.31 -8.48
N GLU A 117 12.02 1.21 -8.86
CA GLU A 117 11.90 2.04 -10.07
C GLU A 117 11.78 1.21 -11.34
N LEU A 118 12.52 0.09 -11.44
CA LEU A 118 12.46 -0.78 -12.62
C LEU A 118 11.05 -1.36 -12.83
N VAL A 119 10.44 -1.87 -11.76
CA VAL A 119 9.10 -2.45 -11.81
C VAL A 119 8.05 -1.35 -11.98
N ARG A 120 8.18 -0.24 -11.28
CA ARG A 120 7.30 0.92 -11.39
C ARG A 120 7.26 1.46 -12.82
N SER A 121 8.42 1.73 -13.41
CA SER A 121 8.53 2.19 -14.80
C SER A 121 7.94 1.21 -15.80
N LYS A 122 8.06 -0.10 -15.54
CA LYS A 122 7.46 -1.13 -16.39
C LYS A 122 5.93 -1.10 -16.29
N LEU A 123 5.35 -0.99 -15.08
CA LEU A 123 3.91 -0.87 -14.88
C LEU A 123 3.34 0.34 -15.62
N ILE A 124 4.00 1.50 -15.53
CA ILE A 124 3.60 2.72 -16.26
C ILE A 124 3.65 2.50 -17.77
N LYS A 125 4.71 1.90 -18.31
CA LYS A 125 4.82 1.57 -19.75
C LYS A 125 3.73 0.60 -20.22
N LEU A 126 3.23 -0.24 -19.34
CA LEU A 126 2.13 -1.18 -19.58
C LEU A 126 0.74 -0.58 -19.28
N GLY A 127 0.64 0.73 -19.13
CA GLY A 127 -0.62 1.46 -19.07
C GLY A 127 -1.18 1.70 -17.68
N ALA A 128 -0.39 1.51 -16.61
CA ALA A 128 -0.82 1.92 -15.28
C ALA A 128 -0.97 3.44 -15.21
N SER A 129 -2.09 3.93 -14.66
CA SER A 129 -2.33 5.35 -14.38
C SER A 129 -1.39 5.91 -13.33
N GLY A 130 -0.92 5.06 -12.44
CA GLY A 130 0.09 5.35 -11.42
C GLY A 130 0.68 4.05 -10.88
N ALA A 131 1.90 4.08 -10.37
CA ALA A 131 2.54 2.93 -9.75
C ALA A 131 3.46 3.38 -8.61
N LEU A 132 3.56 2.56 -7.56
CA LEU A 132 4.33 2.89 -6.38
C LEU A 132 4.84 1.63 -5.66
N LEU A 133 5.96 1.77 -4.97
CA LEU A 133 6.45 0.78 -4.01
C LEU A 133 5.44 0.63 -2.84
N SER A 134 5.12 -0.59 -2.44
CA SER A 134 4.29 -0.88 -1.28
C SER A 134 5.13 -1.01 -0.01
N GLY A 135 4.95 -0.09 0.94
CA GLY A 135 5.73 -0.04 2.18
C GLY A 135 7.24 -0.01 1.90
N SER A 136 8.01 -0.82 2.60
CA SER A 136 9.45 -0.99 2.34
C SER A 136 9.77 -2.01 1.23
N GLY A 137 8.76 -2.52 0.53
CA GLY A 137 8.89 -3.51 -0.53
C GLY A 137 8.95 -4.96 -0.02
N PRO A 138 9.28 -5.94 -0.90
CA PRO A 138 9.69 -5.76 -2.30
C PRO A 138 8.52 -5.60 -3.28
N SER A 139 7.29 -5.49 -2.82
CA SER A 139 6.12 -5.37 -3.69
C SER A 139 5.96 -3.96 -4.26
N VAL A 140 5.58 -3.89 -5.54
CA VAL A 140 5.20 -2.65 -6.24
C VAL A 140 3.79 -2.84 -6.79
N PHE A 141 2.96 -1.82 -6.68
CA PHE A 141 1.62 -1.89 -7.26
C PHE A 141 1.45 -0.87 -8.40
N GLY A 142 0.55 -1.19 -9.33
CA GLY A 142 0.08 -0.28 -10.38
C GLY A 142 -1.44 -0.18 -10.35
N ILE A 143 -1.96 1.02 -10.57
CA ILE A 143 -3.41 1.30 -10.63
C ILE A 143 -3.83 1.42 -12.08
N TYR A 144 -4.86 0.69 -12.47
CA TYR A 144 -5.43 0.65 -13.81
C TYR A 144 -6.92 1.03 -13.76
N SER A 145 -7.33 1.88 -14.69
CA SER A 145 -8.76 2.22 -14.85
C SER A 145 -9.55 1.12 -15.57
N SER A 146 -8.86 0.12 -16.16
CA SER A 146 -9.45 -0.98 -16.90
C SER A 146 -8.86 -2.32 -16.43
N GLU A 147 -9.72 -3.25 -16.03
CA GLU A 147 -9.33 -4.62 -15.68
C GLU A 147 -8.63 -5.32 -16.85
N LYS A 148 -9.11 -5.10 -18.08
CA LYS A 148 -8.50 -5.68 -19.29
C LYS A 148 -7.04 -5.27 -19.45
N ASP A 149 -6.72 -3.99 -19.20
CA ASP A 149 -5.36 -3.48 -19.34
C ASP A 149 -4.47 -4.02 -18.21
N ALA A 150 -5.00 -4.11 -16.99
CA ALA A 150 -4.31 -4.73 -15.86
C ALA A 150 -3.98 -6.21 -16.13
N VAL A 151 -4.94 -6.98 -16.69
CA VAL A 151 -4.72 -8.40 -17.04
C VAL A 151 -3.69 -8.55 -18.15
N ASN A 152 -3.70 -7.67 -19.17
CA ASN A 152 -2.70 -7.69 -20.22
C ASN A 152 -1.29 -7.37 -19.68
N ALA A 153 -1.19 -6.36 -18.80
CA ALA A 153 0.05 -6.01 -18.12
C ALA A 153 0.54 -7.17 -17.23
N ALA A 154 -0.37 -7.83 -16.51
CA ALA A 154 -0.06 -8.98 -15.67
C ALA A 154 0.61 -10.11 -16.47
N ARG A 155 0.07 -10.44 -17.66
CA ARG A 155 0.67 -11.46 -18.54
C ARG A 155 2.09 -11.10 -18.93
N CYS A 156 2.33 -9.87 -19.41
CA CYS A 156 3.66 -9.41 -19.77
C CYS A 156 4.66 -9.47 -18.61
N ILE A 157 4.20 -9.19 -17.38
CA ILE A 157 5.05 -9.21 -16.19
C ILE A 157 5.29 -10.64 -15.71
N CYS A 158 4.29 -11.53 -15.84
CA CYS A 158 4.45 -12.96 -15.56
C CYS A 158 5.48 -13.59 -16.50
N ASP A 159 5.48 -13.23 -17.80
CA ASP A 159 6.43 -13.74 -18.78
C ASP A 159 7.89 -13.38 -18.42
N ASP A 160 8.11 -12.27 -17.72
CA ASP A 160 9.40 -11.93 -17.12
C ASP A 160 9.67 -12.70 -15.82
N GLY A 161 8.75 -13.57 -15.42
CA GLY A 161 8.84 -14.46 -14.27
C GLY A 161 8.57 -13.78 -12.92
N PHE A 162 7.93 -12.60 -12.87
CA PHE A 162 7.46 -12.02 -11.62
C PHE A 162 6.17 -12.70 -11.14
N CYS A 163 5.98 -12.76 -9.83
CA CYS A 163 4.69 -13.14 -9.24
C CYS A 163 3.79 -11.90 -9.21
N VAL A 164 2.57 -12.03 -9.75
CA VAL A 164 1.63 -10.92 -9.86
C VAL A 164 0.24 -11.31 -9.37
N PHE A 165 -0.50 -10.34 -8.83
CA PHE A 165 -1.88 -10.48 -8.39
C PHE A 165 -2.71 -9.32 -8.93
N CYS A 166 -3.83 -9.64 -9.61
CA CYS A 166 -4.85 -8.66 -9.94
C CYS A 166 -5.85 -8.59 -8.78
N CYS A 167 -6.08 -7.39 -8.26
CA CYS A 167 -6.93 -7.13 -7.12
C CYS A 167 -7.91 -6.01 -7.44
N THR A 168 -9.09 -6.06 -6.83
CA THR A 168 -10.01 -4.91 -6.77
C THR A 168 -9.95 -4.31 -5.38
N PRO A 169 -10.08 -2.98 -5.23
CA PRO A 169 -10.26 -2.36 -3.94
C PRO A 169 -11.45 -2.97 -3.19
N VAL A 170 -11.35 -3.05 -1.88
CA VAL A 170 -12.45 -3.43 -0.98
C VAL A 170 -12.87 -2.20 -0.19
N ASP A 171 -14.20 -2.06 0.04
CA ASP A 171 -14.79 -0.99 0.85
C ASP A 171 -14.64 -1.24 2.35
#